data_ed7a26c947eb6e13f2221405cd2a44ef
#
_entry.id   ed7a26c947eb6e13f2221405cd2a44ef
#
_cell.length_a   1.000
_cell.length_b   1.000
_cell.length_c   1.000
_cell.angle_alpha   90.00
_cell.angle_beta   90.00
_cell.angle_gamma   90.00
#
_symmetry.space_group_name_H-M   'P 1'
#
loop_
_entity.id
_entity.type
_entity.pdbx_description
1 polymer ?
#
loop_
_entity_poly.entity_id
_entity_poly.type
_entity_poly.pdbx_seq_one_letter_code
_entity_poly.pdbx_strand_id
1 'polypeptide(L)'
;MTLVPIESFEHHIPEVHSSAFVHCAAHLIGQVQVGEEASIWPCAVLRADHGPIAIAARTSIQDGCVAHVTHDVSQTRIGMECTVGHRVVLHGCIVGDRCLVGMGSVLLDNAELGEWCFVAAGSLLTPNRKFPPRSFILGSPGRRVREVTAAEMEWITHSWKSYQDLARRYRRGS
;
A
#
# COMPACT_ATOMS: atom_id res chain seq x y z
N MET A 1 0.33 -9.19 25.57
CA MET A 1 1.07 -8.69 24.41
C MET A 1 0.76 -9.59 23.23
N THR A 2 -0.10 -9.18 22.32
CA THR A 2 -0.43 -9.97 21.13
C THR A 2 0.74 -9.81 20.16
N LEU A 3 1.44 -10.89 19.87
CA LEU A 3 2.58 -10.88 18.95
C LEU A 3 2.06 -10.53 17.54
N VAL A 4 2.61 -9.49 16.94
CA VAL A 4 2.45 -9.24 15.50
C VAL A 4 3.11 -10.41 14.77
N PRO A 5 2.45 -11.11 13.83
CA PRO A 5 3.08 -12.20 13.11
C PRO A 5 4.09 -11.64 12.10
N ILE A 6 5.31 -11.55 12.58
CA ILE A 6 6.51 -11.22 11.80
C ILE A 6 7.27 -12.52 11.61
N GLU A 7 7.42 -12.92 10.35
CA GLU A 7 8.11 -14.15 9.97
C GLU A 7 9.37 -13.84 9.18
N SER A 8 10.48 -14.42 9.59
CA SER A 8 11.70 -14.38 8.78
C SER A 8 11.57 -15.34 7.58
N PHE A 9 12.12 -14.93 6.45
CA PHE A 9 12.33 -15.83 5.32
C PHE A 9 13.82 -15.78 4.95
N GLU A 10 14.48 -16.94 4.96
CA GLU A 10 15.95 -17.07 4.87
C GLU A 10 16.62 -16.17 5.93
N HIS A 11 17.39 -15.16 5.50
CA HIS A 11 18.08 -14.19 6.38
C HIS A 11 17.40 -12.82 6.46
N HIS A 12 16.23 -12.66 5.85
CA HIS A 12 15.45 -11.42 5.89
C HIS A 12 14.39 -11.47 6.99
N ILE A 13 14.40 -10.46 7.85
CA ILE A 13 13.39 -10.24 8.89
C ILE A 13 12.70 -8.92 8.58
N PRO A 14 11.35 -8.84 8.62
CA PRO A 14 10.65 -7.59 8.43
C PRO A 14 11.13 -6.47 9.35
N GLU A 15 11.45 -5.32 8.76
CA GLU A 15 11.85 -4.11 9.47
C GLU A 15 10.65 -3.18 9.63
N VAL A 16 10.21 -2.97 10.86
CA VAL A 16 9.06 -2.13 11.18
C VAL A 16 9.51 -0.96 12.03
N HIS A 17 9.26 0.26 11.55
CA HIS A 17 9.59 1.47 12.33
C HIS A 17 8.81 1.47 13.65
N SER A 18 9.45 1.93 14.75
CA SER A 18 8.88 1.89 16.10
C SER A 18 7.57 2.68 16.27
N SER A 19 7.34 3.67 15.41
CA SER A 19 6.09 4.46 15.39
C SER A 19 5.01 3.87 14.46
N ALA A 20 5.32 2.86 13.65
CA ALA A 20 4.33 2.22 12.79
C ALA A 20 3.29 1.43 13.60
N PHE A 21 2.10 1.30 13.06
CA PHE A 21 1.06 0.43 13.59
C PHE A 21 0.94 -0.82 12.71
N VAL A 22 1.09 -1.98 13.31
CA VAL A 22 0.82 -3.26 12.65
C VAL A 22 -0.19 -4.02 13.51
N HIS A 23 -1.36 -4.29 12.94
CA HIS A 23 -2.40 -5.03 13.64
C HIS A 23 -1.98 -6.48 13.87
N CYS A 24 -2.33 -7.05 15.01
CA CYS A 24 -1.95 -8.42 15.39
C CYS A 24 -2.45 -9.54 14.44
N ALA A 25 -3.44 -9.25 13.62
CA ALA A 25 -3.92 -10.14 12.56
C ALA A 25 -3.33 -9.86 11.17
N ALA A 26 -2.37 -8.94 11.05
CA ALA A 26 -1.62 -8.74 9.81
C ALA A 26 -0.42 -9.70 9.76
N HIS A 27 0.06 -10.08 8.57
CA HIS A 27 1.24 -10.95 8.39
C HIS A 27 2.31 -10.25 7.57
N LEU A 28 3.54 -10.18 8.10
CA LEU A 28 4.72 -9.64 7.42
C LEU A 28 5.77 -10.73 7.32
N ILE A 29 6.22 -11.05 6.11
CA ILE A 29 7.11 -12.20 5.85
C ILE A 29 8.30 -11.74 4.99
N GLY A 30 9.52 -12.01 5.42
CA GLY A 30 10.74 -11.80 4.64
C GLY A 30 11.18 -10.33 4.53
N GLN A 31 11.61 -9.88 3.36
CA GLN A 31 12.22 -8.57 3.11
C GLN A 31 11.17 -7.45 3.03
N VAL A 32 10.45 -7.21 4.12
CA VAL A 32 9.44 -6.15 4.24
C VAL A 32 10.01 -4.97 5.03
N GLN A 33 9.79 -3.75 4.53
CA GLN A 33 10.08 -2.51 5.25
C GLN A 33 8.80 -1.71 5.46
N VAL A 34 8.54 -1.30 6.70
CA VAL A 34 7.39 -0.46 7.07
C VAL A 34 7.89 0.82 7.74
N GLY A 35 7.63 1.95 7.08
CA GLY A 35 8.13 3.27 7.47
C GLY A 35 7.40 3.90 8.65
N GLU A 36 7.90 5.09 9.02
CA GLU A 36 7.42 5.90 10.13
C GLU A 36 5.91 6.18 10.02
N GLU A 37 5.17 5.97 11.13
CA GLU A 37 3.72 6.21 11.23
C GLU A 37 2.87 5.55 10.14
N ALA A 38 3.42 4.59 9.41
CA ALA A 38 2.62 3.74 8.51
C ALA A 38 1.71 2.81 9.30
N SER A 39 0.63 2.34 8.67
CA SER A 39 -0.35 1.47 9.31
C SER A 39 -0.72 0.27 8.45
N ILE A 40 -0.59 -0.92 9.02
CA ILE A 40 -0.93 -2.21 8.40
C ILE A 40 -2.11 -2.81 9.17
N TRP A 41 -3.23 -2.98 8.49
CA TRP A 41 -4.52 -3.27 9.11
C TRP A 41 -4.85 -4.78 9.13
N PRO A 42 -5.96 -5.19 9.77
CA PRO A 42 -6.28 -6.61 9.95
C PRO A 42 -6.25 -7.42 8.66
N CYS A 43 -5.69 -8.64 8.73
CA CYS A 43 -5.63 -9.59 7.61
C CYS A 43 -4.87 -9.07 6.36
N ALA A 44 -4.14 -7.96 6.46
CA ALA A 44 -3.20 -7.59 5.41
C ALA A 44 -1.98 -8.53 5.43
N VAL A 45 -1.58 -9.01 4.25
CA VAL A 45 -0.44 -9.93 4.08
C VAL A 45 0.60 -9.27 3.19
N LEU A 46 1.80 -9.04 3.72
CA LEU A 46 2.95 -8.53 2.98
C LEU A 46 4.00 -9.65 2.94
N ARG A 47 4.06 -10.39 1.83
CA ARG A 47 4.95 -11.55 1.67
C ARG A 47 6.07 -11.25 0.69
N ALA A 48 7.26 -11.02 1.23
CA ALA A 48 8.47 -10.59 0.52
C ALA A 48 9.54 -11.72 0.48
N ASP A 49 9.12 -12.89 0.04
CA ASP A 49 9.96 -14.08 -0.16
C ASP A 49 10.61 -14.14 -1.56
N HIS A 50 10.06 -13.43 -2.53
CA HIS A 50 10.56 -13.35 -3.91
C HIS A 50 11.22 -12.00 -4.25
N GLY A 51 11.23 -11.04 -3.33
CA GLY A 51 11.81 -9.72 -3.53
C GLY A 51 11.26 -8.69 -2.55
N PRO A 52 11.82 -7.47 -2.52
CA PRO A 52 11.52 -6.49 -1.49
C PRO A 52 10.12 -5.89 -1.61
N ILE A 53 9.51 -5.64 -0.44
CA ILE A 53 8.30 -4.83 -0.28
C ILE A 53 8.62 -3.67 0.65
N ALA A 54 8.40 -2.43 0.19
CA ALA A 54 8.61 -1.23 0.99
C ALA A 54 7.35 -0.37 1.06
N ILE A 55 6.92 -0.08 2.27
CA ILE A 55 5.80 0.82 2.58
C ILE A 55 6.39 2.06 3.25
N ALA A 56 6.28 3.22 2.59
CA ALA A 56 6.85 4.46 3.10
C ALA A 56 6.01 5.09 4.23
N ALA A 57 6.53 6.18 4.78
CA ALA A 57 5.96 6.84 5.96
C ALA A 57 4.50 7.29 5.77
N ARG A 58 3.71 7.20 6.84
CA ARG A 58 2.31 7.67 6.93
C ARG A 58 1.36 7.04 5.91
N THR A 59 1.74 5.89 5.33
CA THR A 59 0.92 5.14 4.38
C THR A 59 0.07 4.10 5.09
N SER A 60 -1.19 3.96 4.67
CA SER A 60 -2.14 2.99 5.20
C SER A 60 -2.36 1.85 4.21
N ILE A 61 -2.10 0.60 4.64
CA ILE A 61 -2.42 -0.65 3.94
C ILE A 61 -3.60 -1.30 4.65
N GLN A 62 -4.78 -1.21 4.05
CA GLN A 62 -6.03 -1.54 4.74
C GLN A 62 -6.32 -3.05 4.77
N ASP A 63 -7.43 -3.38 5.42
CA ASP A 63 -7.82 -4.75 5.76
C ASP A 63 -7.85 -5.66 4.53
N GLY A 64 -7.26 -6.85 4.67
CA GLY A 64 -7.24 -7.88 3.64
C GLY A 64 -6.44 -7.56 2.39
N CYS A 65 -5.62 -6.50 2.39
CA CYS A 65 -4.67 -6.24 1.30
C CYS A 65 -3.63 -7.34 1.20
N VAL A 66 -3.20 -7.63 -0.03
CA VAL A 66 -2.10 -8.56 -0.29
C VAL A 66 -1.01 -7.85 -1.07
N ALA A 67 0.22 -7.86 -0.57
CA ALA A 67 1.39 -7.40 -1.29
C ALA A 67 2.35 -8.56 -1.55
N HIS A 68 2.77 -8.73 -2.79
CA HIS A 68 3.73 -9.73 -3.23
C HIS A 68 4.53 -9.22 -4.43
N VAL A 69 5.43 -10.02 -4.97
CA VAL A 69 6.28 -9.70 -6.12
C VAL A 69 6.57 -10.95 -6.95
N THR A 70 6.92 -10.76 -8.21
CA THR A 70 7.46 -11.82 -9.06
C THR A 70 8.99 -11.83 -8.94
N HIS A 71 9.57 -13.01 -8.65
CA HIS A 71 11.01 -13.20 -8.50
C HIS A 71 11.81 -12.68 -9.72
N ASP A 72 12.86 -11.90 -9.48
CA ASP A 72 13.72 -11.28 -10.48
C ASP A 72 13.01 -10.40 -11.54
N VAL A 73 11.71 -10.14 -11.39
CA VAL A 73 10.92 -9.34 -12.35
C VAL A 73 10.51 -8.00 -11.78
N SER A 74 10.10 -7.96 -10.50
CA SER A 74 9.45 -6.78 -9.93
C SER A 74 9.77 -6.58 -8.46
N GLN A 75 9.39 -5.42 -7.93
CA GLN A 75 9.38 -5.08 -6.51
C GLN A 75 8.11 -4.30 -6.18
N THR A 76 7.62 -4.40 -4.97
CA THR A 76 6.48 -3.57 -4.53
C THR A 76 6.98 -2.41 -3.69
N ARG A 77 6.72 -1.18 -4.14
CA ARG A 77 7.07 0.05 -3.42
C ARG A 77 5.89 1.00 -3.37
N ILE A 78 5.49 1.36 -2.18
CA ILE A 78 4.39 2.30 -1.94
C ILE A 78 4.96 3.55 -1.28
N GLY A 79 4.76 4.69 -1.93
CA GLY A 79 5.21 6.00 -1.48
C GLY A 79 4.58 6.45 -0.17
N MET A 80 4.98 7.63 0.29
CA MET A 80 4.48 8.20 1.55
C MET A 80 3.06 8.77 1.40
N GLU A 81 2.34 8.84 2.52
CA GLU A 81 1.03 9.49 2.59
C GLU A 81 -0.02 8.87 1.64
N CYS A 82 0.13 7.57 1.35
CA CYS A 82 -0.80 6.83 0.52
C CYS A 82 -1.92 6.18 1.34
N THR A 83 -3.07 6.01 0.70
CA THR A 83 -4.16 5.17 1.21
C THR A 83 -4.40 4.02 0.24
N VAL A 84 -4.09 2.80 0.67
CA VAL A 84 -4.41 1.58 -0.07
C VAL A 84 -5.64 0.96 0.55
N GLY A 85 -6.76 1.00 -0.18
CA GLY A 85 -8.07 0.59 0.27
C GLY A 85 -8.18 -0.92 0.51
N HIS A 86 -9.26 -1.32 1.21
CA HIS A 86 -9.49 -2.71 1.58
C HIS A 86 -9.40 -3.68 0.40
N ARG A 87 -8.79 -4.85 0.61
CA ARG A 87 -8.67 -5.96 -0.35
C ARG A 87 -7.96 -5.58 -1.65
N VAL A 88 -7.07 -4.62 -1.65
CA VAL A 88 -6.22 -4.31 -2.80
C VAL A 88 -5.13 -5.38 -2.93
N VAL A 89 -4.84 -5.77 -4.17
CA VAL A 89 -3.68 -6.60 -4.51
C VAL A 89 -2.59 -5.72 -5.11
N LEU A 90 -1.43 -5.69 -4.46
CA LEU A 90 -0.22 -5.01 -4.87
C LEU A 90 0.82 -6.06 -5.30
N HIS A 91 0.93 -6.31 -6.58
CA HIS A 91 1.83 -7.35 -7.09
C HIS A 91 2.92 -6.75 -7.97
N GLY A 92 4.08 -6.47 -7.37
CA GLY A 92 5.24 -5.96 -8.10
C GLY A 92 5.08 -4.54 -8.65
N CYS A 93 4.29 -3.68 -8.01
CA CYS A 93 3.95 -2.34 -8.49
C CYS A 93 4.68 -1.23 -7.74
N ILE A 94 4.79 -0.08 -8.37
CA ILE A 94 5.35 1.15 -7.80
C ILE A 94 4.25 2.20 -7.71
N VAL A 95 3.98 2.68 -6.51
CA VAL A 95 3.01 3.74 -6.24
C VAL A 95 3.75 4.96 -5.70
N GLY A 96 3.64 6.09 -6.38
CA GLY A 96 4.20 7.36 -5.95
C GLY A 96 3.53 7.90 -4.69
N ASP A 97 4.04 9.02 -4.20
CA ASP A 97 3.53 9.64 -2.97
C ASP A 97 2.09 10.15 -3.13
N ARG A 98 1.36 10.20 -2.00
CA ARG A 98 0.02 10.81 -1.93
C ARG A 98 -0.95 10.21 -2.94
N CYS A 99 -0.92 8.90 -3.13
CA CYS A 99 -1.88 8.21 -3.97
C CYS A 99 -3.00 7.60 -3.13
N LEU A 100 -4.19 7.51 -3.74
CA LEU A 100 -5.29 6.71 -3.23
C LEU A 100 -5.56 5.57 -4.18
N VAL A 101 -5.46 4.34 -3.67
CA VAL A 101 -5.82 3.13 -4.40
C VAL A 101 -7.14 2.61 -3.84
N GLY A 102 -8.19 2.71 -4.65
CA GLY A 102 -9.55 2.32 -4.27
C GLY A 102 -9.68 0.83 -3.99
N MET A 103 -10.62 0.49 -3.10
CA MET A 103 -10.89 -0.87 -2.62
C MET A 103 -11.00 -1.90 -3.74
N GLY A 104 -10.44 -3.09 -3.54
CA GLY A 104 -10.54 -4.21 -4.47
C GLY A 104 -9.79 -4.02 -5.78
N SER A 105 -8.97 -2.99 -5.92
CA SER A 105 -8.12 -2.80 -7.10
C SER A 105 -6.98 -3.82 -7.14
N VAL A 106 -6.49 -4.11 -8.36
CA VAL A 106 -5.35 -5.00 -8.59
C VAL A 106 -4.29 -4.25 -9.39
N LEU A 107 -3.08 -4.14 -8.84
CA LEU A 107 -1.92 -3.53 -9.48
C LEU A 107 -0.89 -4.62 -9.74
N LEU A 108 -0.56 -4.85 -11.03
CA LEU A 108 0.32 -5.94 -11.45
C LEU A 108 1.76 -5.48 -11.70
N ASP A 109 2.64 -6.44 -12.00
CA ASP A 109 4.08 -6.25 -12.10
C ASP A 109 4.48 -5.04 -12.97
N ASN A 110 5.34 -4.20 -12.40
CA ASN A 110 5.85 -2.99 -13.03
C ASN A 110 4.76 -1.98 -13.46
N ALA A 111 3.55 -2.07 -12.88
CA ALA A 111 2.60 -0.97 -12.96
C ALA A 111 3.11 0.18 -12.10
N GLU A 112 3.16 1.39 -12.67
CA GLU A 112 3.68 2.58 -11.99
C GLU A 112 2.64 3.68 -11.92
N LEU A 113 2.44 4.23 -10.73
CA LEU A 113 1.66 5.44 -10.49
C LEU A 113 2.60 6.60 -10.12
N GLY A 114 2.51 7.71 -10.82
CA GLY A 114 3.08 8.97 -10.35
C GLY A 114 2.40 9.47 -9.07
N GLU A 115 2.94 10.51 -8.47
CA GLU A 115 2.35 11.10 -7.26
C GLU A 115 0.92 11.63 -7.49
N TRP A 116 0.12 11.70 -6.43
CA TRP A 116 -1.24 12.23 -6.45
C TRP A 116 -2.20 11.50 -7.39
N CYS A 117 -1.94 10.25 -7.73
CA CYS A 117 -2.89 9.44 -8.49
C CYS A 117 -4.06 8.97 -7.64
N PHE A 118 -5.22 8.90 -8.26
CA PHE A 118 -6.44 8.32 -7.69
C PHE A 118 -6.89 7.14 -8.54
N VAL A 119 -6.81 5.95 -8.00
CA VAL A 119 -7.32 4.72 -8.62
C VAL A 119 -8.72 4.44 -8.08
N ALA A 120 -9.71 4.43 -8.94
CA ALA A 120 -11.08 4.09 -8.55
C ALA A 120 -11.20 2.63 -8.14
N ALA A 121 -12.12 2.33 -7.22
CA ALA A 121 -12.33 0.98 -6.70
C ALA A 121 -12.55 -0.06 -7.81
N GLY A 122 -12.02 -1.27 -7.62
CA GLY A 122 -12.15 -2.39 -8.56
C GLY A 122 -11.37 -2.22 -9.87
N SER A 123 -10.44 -1.28 -9.96
CA SER A 123 -9.63 -1.10 -11.17
C SER A 123 -8.53 -2.15 -11.29
N LEU A 124 -8.21 -2.55 -12.52
CA LEU A 124 -7.10 -3.45 -12.85
C LEU A 124 -5.99 -2.70 -13.60
N LEU A 125 -4.84 -2.49 -12.97
CA LEU A 125 -3.65 -1.94 -13.61
C LEU A 125 -2.79 -3.10 -14.11
N THR A 126 -2.77 -3.26 -15.44
CA THR A 126 -2.05 -4.35 -16.10
C THR A 126 -0.53 -4.14 -16.05
N PRO A 127 0.28 -5.21 -16.24
CA PRO A 127 1.73 -5.12 -16.16
C PRO A 127 2.33 -4.03 -17.05
N ASN A 128 3.42 -3.42 -16.57
CA ASN A 128 4.21 -2.40 -17.29
C ASN A 128 3.43 -1.11 -17.67
N ARG A 129 2.25 -0.88 -17.09
CA ARG A 129 1.49 0.35 -17.32
C ARG A 129 2.00 1.46 -16.43
N LYS A 130 2.29 2.63 -17.04
CA LYS A 130 2.73 3.83 -16.33
C LYS A 130 1.68 4.91 -16.45
N PHE A 131 1.36 5.52 -15.31
CA PHE A 131 0.41 6.63 -15.22
C PHE A 131 1.13 7.86 -14.69
N PRO A 132 1.06 9.00 -15.40
CA PRO A 132 1.70 10.23 -14.96
C PRO A 132 1.07 10.74 -13.66
N PRO A 133 1.76 11.63 -12.91
CA PRO A 133 1.20 12.27 -11.72
C PRO A 133 -0.21 12.85 -11.96
N ARG A 134 -1.01 12.88 -10.90
CA ARG A 134 -2.38 13.41 -10.91
C ARG A 134 -3.34 12.70 -11.87
N SER A 135 -3.11 11.42 -12.15
CA SER A 135 -4.03 10.63 -12.97
C SER A 135 -5.21 10.11 -12.15
N PHE A 136 -6.43 10.38 -12.63
CA PHE A 136 -7.63 9.64 -12.19
C PHE A 136 -7.79 8.42 -13.09
N ILE A 137 -7.75 7.22 -12.49
CA ILE A 137 -7.68 5.94 -13.19
C ILE A 137 -8.90 5.11 -12.86
N LEU A 138 -9.56 4.56 -13.88
CA LEU A 138 -10.78 3.78 -13.74
C LEU A 138 -10.81 2.62 -14.74
N GLY A 139 -11.34 1.47 -14.32
CA GLY A 139 -11.75 0.35 -15.17
C GLY A 139 -10.88 -0.90 -15.09
N SER A 140 -11.28 -1.93 -15.83
CA SER A 140 -10.58 -3.20 -15.99
C SER A 140 -10.56 -3.56 -17.49
N PRO A 141 -9.45 -3.31 -18.21
CA PRO A 141 -8.20 -2.72 -17.74
C PRO A 141 -8.33 -1.22 -17.43
N GLY A 142 -7.57 -0.76 -16.42
CA GLY A 142 -7.57 0.61 -15.96
C GLY A 142 -7.02 1.59 -17.01
N ARG A 143 -7.68 2.75 -17.14
CA ARG A 143 -7.32 3.84 -18.03
C ARG A 143 -7.29 5.16 -17.27
N ARG A 144 -6.34 6.03 -17.62
CA ARG A 144 -6.40 7.43 -17.21
C ARG A 144 -7.57 8.09 -17.94
N VAL A 145 -8.56 8.55 -17.21
CA VAL A 145 -9.76 9.17 -17.78
C VAL A 145 -9.72 10.70 -17.70
N ARG A 146 -9.00 11.26 -16.72
CA ARG A 146 -8.80 12.71 -16.52
C ARG A 146 -7.71 12.96 -15.48
N GLU A 147 -7.50 14.21 -15.17
CA GLU A 147 -6.72 14.61 -13.99
C GLU A 147 -7.55 14.51 -12.70
N VAL A 148 -6.84 14.31 -11.59
CA VAL A 148 -7.40 14.38 -10.24
C VAL A 148 -7.82 15.83 -9.95
N THR A 149 -9.02 16.03 -9.46
CA THR A 149 -9.55 17.35 -9.07
C THR A 149 -8.98 17.82 -7.72
N ALA A 150 -9.10 19.12 -7.43
CA ALA A 150 -8.70 19.68 -6.14
C ALA A 150 -9.45 19.00 -4.96
N ALA A 151 -10.75 18.74 -5.11
CA ALA A 151 -11.54 18.04 -4.07
C ALA A 151 -11.06 16.60 -3.85
N GLU A 152 -10.63 15.90 -4.89
CA GLU A 152 -10.06 14.56 -4.74
C GLU A 152 -8.67 14.59 -4.09
N MET A 153 -7.86 15.60 -4.34
CA MET A 153 -6.58 15.79 -3.64
C MET A 153 -6.79 16.08 -2.14
N GLU A 154 -7.79 16.89 -1.82
CA GLU A 154 -8.22 17.09 -0.41
C GLU A 154 -8.68 15.77 0.23
N TRP A 155 -9.45 14.96 -0.52
CA TRP A 155 -9.89 13.65 -0.07
C TRP A 155 -8.73 12.66 0.15
N ILE A 156 -7.74 12.62 -0.75
CA ILE A 156 -6.50 11.86 -0.58
C ILE A 156 -5.83 12.26 0.74
N THR A 157 -5.68 13.58 0.95
CA THR A 157 -5.03 14.12 2.15
C THR A 157 -5.82 13.79 3.42
N HIS A 158 -7.13 13.90 3.39
CA HIS A 158 -8.00 13.54 4.51
C HIS A 158 -7.90 12.05 4.84
N SER A 159 -7.88 11.19 3.81
CA SER A 159 -7.88 9.74 3.98
C SER A 159 -6.65 9.25 4.75
N TRP A 160 -5.43 9.57 4.31
CA TRP A 160 -4.24 9.09 5.01
C TRP A 160 -4.12 9.68 6.42
N LYS A 161 -4.49 10.95 6.65
CA LYS A 161 -4.51 11.57 7.98
C LYS A 161 -5.49 10.87 8.92
N SER A 162 -6.68 10.54 8.43
CA SER A 162 -7.69 9.82 9.20
C SER A 162 -7.17 8.45 9.67
N TYR A 163 -6.51 7.70 8.79
CA TYR A 163 -5.91 6.41 9.15
C TYR A 163 -4.72 6.54 10.09
N GLN A 164 -3.91 7.59 9.95
CA GLN A 164 -2.85 7.89 10.89
C GLN A 164 -3.40 8.15 12.31
N ASP A 165 -4.45 8.98 12.43
CA ASP A 165 -5.09 9.24 13.71
C ASP A 165 -5.75 7.97 14.29
N LEU A 166 -6.37 7.16 13.45
CA LEU A 166 -6.98 5.90 13.87
C LEU A 166 -5.90 4.93 14.40
N ALA A 167 -4.78 4.79 13.70
CA ALA A 167 -3.67 3.96 14.12
C ALA A 167 -3.09 4.40 15.49
N ARG A 168 -2.95 5.71 15.71
CA ARG A 168 -2.54 6.26 17.01
C ARG A 168 -3.52 5.89 18.14
N ARG A 169 -4.82 5.88 17.85
CA ARG A 169 -5.86 5.50 18.84
C ARG A 169 -5.78 4.01 19.16
N TYR A 170 -5.60 3.14 18.17
CA TYR A 170 -5.40 1.71 18.39
C TYR A 170 -4.15 1.43 19.24
N ARG A 171 -3.04 2.11 19.00
CA ARG A 171 -1.82 1.96 19.80
C ARG A 171 -1.97 2.38 21.27
N ARG A 172 -2.86 3.32 21.58
CA ARG A 172 -3.13 3.78 22.97
C ARG A 172 -4.06 2.88 23.74
N GLY A 173 -4.88 2.11 23.05
CA GLY A 173 -5.87 1.19 23.66
C GLY A 173 -5.42 -0.25 23.76
N SER A 174 -4.16 -0.55 23.40
CA SER A 174 -3.56 -1.90 23.41
C SER A 174 -2.73 -2.14 24.64
#